data_cd75c5b539e698ea8bf615f7a6c249a1
#
_entry.id   cd75c5b539e698ea8bf615f7a6c249a1
#
_cell.length_a   1.000
_cell.length_b   1.000
_cell.length_c   1.000
_cell.angle_alpha   90.00
_cell.angle_beta   90.00
_cell.angle_gamma   90.00
#
_symmetry.space_group_name_H-M   'P 1'
#
loop_
_entity.id
_entity.type
_entity.pdbx_description
1 polymer ?
#
loop_
_entity_poly.entity_id
_entity_poly.type
_entity_poly.pdbx_seq_one_letter_code
_entity_poly.pdbx_strand_id
1 'polypeptide(L)'
;MEKKAVVKNYIFLGIMLGAMVLGAIVGWLAPAKVVAFFKPFGTVFINMMFCVVVPLVFVSIAGSVANMKSMKRAGKIMGTTVATFVITGAIAAVIMFTLMKIFPPVLVPWNDIPSEQIGEYASISDMIVNFFTASDFVGLLTRKAMLPLIVFSVLFGFATNMAGGSETL
;
A
#
# COMPACT_ATOMS: atom_id res chain seq x y z
N MET A 1 19.74 9.52 -29.82
CA MET A 1 18.33 9.12 -29.59
C MET A 1 17.91 9.18 -28.11
N GLU A 2 18.82 9.03 -27.17
CA GLU A 2 18.54 9.08 -25.70
C GLU A 2 17.97 10.41 -25.19
N LYS A 3 18.50 11.56 -25.61
CA LYS A 3 18.04 12.88 -25.11
C LYS A 3 16.55 13.14 -25.37
N LYS A 4 16.01 12.68 -26.52
CA LYS A 4 14.57 12.84 -26.84
C LYS A 4 13.67 11.98 -25.97
N ALA A 5 14.11 10.77 -25.60
CA ALA A 5 13.36 9.86 -24.70
C ALA A 5 13.34 10.42 -23.26
N VAL A 6 14.46 10.95 -22.79
CA VAL A 6 14.57 11.57 -21.46
C VAL A 6 13.66 12.79 -21.36
N VAL A 7 13.70 13.69 -22.35
CA VAL A 7 12.83 14.90 -22.39
C VAL A 7 11.35 14.51 -22.43
N LYS A 8 10.98 13.48 -23.19
CA LYS A 8 9.59 12.98 -23.26
C LYS A 8 9.09 12.45 -21.91
N ASN A 9 9.95 11.77 -21.16
CA ASN A 9 9.61 11.27 -19.83
C ASN A 9 9.43 12.41 -18.81
N TYR A 10 10.28 13.45 -18.87
CA TYR A 10 10.11 14.63 -18.00
C TYR A 10 8.86 15.44 -18.35
N ILE A 11 8.51 15.56 -19.63
CA ILE A 11 7.27 16.21 -20.06
C ILE A 11 6.06 15.44 -19.55
N PHE A 12 6.07 14.11 -19.66
CA PHE A 12 5.00 13.27 -19.13
C PHE A 12 4.81 13.43 -17.61
N LEU A 13 5.93 13.42 -16.87
CA LEU A 13 5.92 13.66 -15.44
C LEU A 13 5.38 15.05 -15.08
N GLY A 14 5.82 16.07 -15.83
CA GLY A 14 5.35 17.45 -15.66
C GLY A 14 3.85 17.61 -15.92
N ILE A 15 3.34 16.98 -16.98
CA ILE A 15 1.90 16.96 -17.28
C ILE A 15 1.12 16.27 -16.18
N MET A 16 1.62 15.15 -15.67
CA MET A 16 0.97 14.38 -14.60
C MET A 16 0.91 15.18 -13.29
N LEU A 17 2.02 15.83 -12.90
CA LEU A 17 2.06 16.70 -11.73
C LEU A 17 1.16 17.94 -11.91
N GLY A 18 1.19 18.56 -13.10
CA GLY A 18 0.31 19.68 -13.43
C GLY A 18 -1.17 19.32 -13.36
N ALA A 19 -1.56 18.16 -13.88
CA ALA A 19 -2.93 17.66 -13.79
C ALA A 19 -3.35 17.38 -12.33
N MET A 20 -2.43 16.89 -11.50
CA MET A 20 -2.69 16.66 -10.08
C MET A 20 -2.94 17.97 -9.32
N VAL A 21 -2.10 18.97 -9.57
CA VAL A 21 -2.27 20.31 -8.96
C VAL A 21 -3.56 20.98 -9.44
N LEU A 22 -3.84 20.94 -10.74
CA LEU A 22 -5.09 21.46 -11.29
C LEU A 22 -6.32 20.74 -10.70
N GLY A 23 -6.26 19.41 -10.57
CA GLY A 23 -7.33 18.63 -9.94
C GLY A 23 -7.56 19.03 -8.47
N ALA A 24 -6.49 19.27 -7.72
CA ALA A 24 -6.58 19.73 -6.34
C ALA A 24 -7.20 21.13 -6.23
N ILE A 25 -6.79 22.06 -7.09
CA ILE A 25 -7.32 23.43 -7.12
C ILE A 25 -8.81 23.41 -7.51
N VAL A 26 -9.17 22.68 -8.55
CA VAL A 26 -10.57 22.53 -8.97
C VAL A 26 -11.42 21.87 -7.88
N GLY A 27 -10.88 20.80 -7.22
CA GLY A 27 -11.58 20.15 -6.12
C GLY A 27 -11.82 21.05 -4.91
N TRP A 28 -10.95 22.03 -4.69
CA TRP A 28 -11.09 22.99 -3.59
C TRP A 28 -12.06 24.14 -3.92
N LEU A 29 -12.04 24.64 -5.18
CA LEU A 29 -12.88 25.75 -5.59
C LEU A 29 -14.28 25.32 -6.08
N ALA A 30 -14.44 24.06 -6.49
CA ALA A 30 -15.68 23.59 -7.09
C ALA A 30 -16.78 23.41 -6.05
N PRO A 31 -18.04 23.77 -6.40
CA PRO A 31 -19.20 23.49 -5.54
C PRO A 31 -19.32 21.97 -5.26
N ALA A 32 -19.85 21.63 -4.08
CA ALA A 32 -20.00 20.22 -3.65
C ALA A 32 -20.75 19.33 -4.67
N LYS A 33 -21.69 19.89 -5.43
CA LYS A 33 -22.43 19.19 -6.49
C LYS A 33 -21.52 18.72 -7.63
N VAL A 34 -20.55 19.55 -8.03
CA VAL A 34 -19.58 19.21 -9.09
C VAL A 34 -18.62 18.14 -8.60
N VAL A 35 -18.12 18.28 -7.38
CA VAL A 35 -17.24 17.27 -6.76
C VAL A 35 -17.98 15.93 -6.64
N ALA A 36 -19.23 15.91 -6.21
CA ALA A 36 -20.06 14.71 -6.11
C ALA A 36 -20.27 14.03 -7.47
N PHE A 37 -20.41 14.80 -8.55
CA PHE A 37 -20.51 14.24 -9.91
C PHE A 37 -19.24 13.56 -10.37
N PHE A 38 -18.05 14.11 -10.06
CA PHE A 38 -16.76 13.53 -10.45
C PHE A 38 -16.27 12.43 -9.51
N LYS A 39 -16.74 12.37 -8.28
CA LYS A 39 -16.34 11.35 -7.28
C LYS A 39 -16.43 9.89 -7.79
N PRO A 40 -17.50 9.45 -8.49
CA PRO A 40 -17.58 8.09 -9.02
C PRO A 40 -16.45 7.74 -9.98
N PHE A 41 -16.03 8.67 -10.84
CA PHE A 41 -14.94 8.44 -11.80
C PHE A 41 -13.60 8.17 -11.09
N GLY A 42 -13.30 8.96 -10.06
CA GLY A 42 -12.13 8.73 -9.22
C GLY A 42 -12.18 7.39 -8.48
N THR A 43 -13.35 7.03 -7.96
CA THR A 43 -13.57 5.75 -7.26
C THR A 43 -13.39 4.57 -8.22
N VAL A 44 -13.96 4.63 -9.43
CA VAL A 44 -13.79 3.60 -10.46
C VAL A 44 -12.31 3.45 -10.83
N PHE A 45 -11.61 4.56 -11.08
CA PHE A 45 -10.18 4.54 -11.41
C PHE A 45 -9.35 3.87 -10.31
N ILE A 46 -9.55 4.25 -9.06
CA ILE A 46 -8.84 3.67 -7.92
C ILE A 46 -9.16 2.17 -7.78
N ASN A 47 -10.41 1.77 -7.93
CA ASN A 47 -10.81 0.37 -7.83
C ASN A 47 -10.20 -0.47 -8.97
N MET A 48 -10.16 0.05 -10.19
CA MET A 48 -9.50 -0.61 -11.32
C MET A 48 -7.98 -0.75 -11.09
N MET A 49 -7.33 0.27 -10.55
CA MET A 49 -5.91 0.17 -10.18
C MET A 49 -5.67 -0.97 -9.19
N PHE A 50 -6.47 -1.07 -8.13
CA PHE A 50 -6.31 -2.14 -7.15
C PHE A 50 -6.61 -3.53 -7.72
N CYS A 51 -7.54 -3.64 -8.67
CA CYS A 51 -7.83 -4.88 -9.37
C CYS A 51 -6.60 -5.44 -10.12
N VAL A 52 -5.71 -4.56 -10.59
CA VAL A 52 -4.46 -4.95 -11.26
C VAL A 52 -3.32 -5.11 -10.26
N VAL A 53 -3.20 -4.18 -9.29
CA VAL A 53 -2.08 -4.14 -8.35
C VAL A 53 -2.07 -5.36 -7.43
N VAL A 54 -3.22 -5.80 -6.94
CA VAL A 54 -3.31 -6.95 -5.99
C VAL A 54 -2.74 -8.25 -6.60
N PRO A 55 -3.20 -8.71 -7.79
CA PRO A 55 -2.61 -9.89 -8.43
C PRO A 55 -1.13 -9.68 -8.79
N LEU A 56 -0.75 -8.48 -9.23
CA LEU A 56 0.61 -8.17 -9.62
C LEU A 56 1.57 -8.27 -8.43
N VAL A 57 1.18 -7.75 -7.26
CA VAL A 57 1.96 -7.87 -6.02
C VAL A 57 2.11 -9.33 -5.62
N PHE A 58 1.02 -10.12 -5.67
CA PHE A 58 1.07 -11.54 -5.37
C PHE A 58 2.06 -12.28 -6.27
N VAL A 59 1.91 -12.18 -7.59
CA VAL A 59 2.76 -12.88 -8.57
C VAL A 59 4.21 -12.42 -8.49
N SER A 60 4.44 -11.12 -8.33
CA SER A 60 5.78 -10.55 -8.23
C SER A 60 6.55 -11.05 -7.01
N ILE A 61 5.91 -11.07 -5.84
CA ILE A 61 6.54 -11.53 -4.60
C ILE A 61 6.71 -13.05 -4.63
N ALA A 62 5.66 -13.80 -4.95
CA ALA A 62 5.71 -15.25 -5.04
C ALA A 62 6.75 -15.72 -6.06
N GLY A 63 6.78 -15.12 -7.25
CA GLY A 63 7.76 -15.43 -8.28
C GLY A 63 9.19 -15.09 -7.87
N SER A 64 9.41 -13.96 -7.20
CA SER A 64 10.72 -13.58 -6.69
C SER A 64 11.24 -14.58 -5.66
N VAL A 65 10.39 -15.03 -4.75
CA VAL A 65 10.74 -16.00 -3.70
C VAL A 65 10.94 -17.40 -4.31
N ALA A 66 10.06 -17.81 -5.24
CA ALA A 66 10.16 -19.11 -5.92
C ALA A 66 11.48 -19.27 -6.70
N ASN A 67 11.97 -18.19 -7.30
CA ASN A 67 13.22 -18.20 -8.08
C ASN A 67 14.50 -17.99 -7.26
N MET A 68 14.42 -17.95 -5.94
CA MET A 68 15.60 -17.79 -5.09
C MET A 68 16.46 -19.07 -5.04
N LYS A 69 17.69 -18.97 -5.58
CA LYS A 69 18.68 -20.09 -5.63
C LYS A 69 19.27 -20.47 -4.28
N SER A 70 19.06 -19.71 -3.21
CA SER A 70 19.64 -19.97 -1.89
C SER A 70 18.76 -19.43 -0.76
N MET A 71 18.24 -20.35 0.04
CA MET A 71 17.45 -20.04 1.26
C MET A 71 18.20 -19.16 2.27
N LYS A 72 19.52 -19.36 2.43
CA LYS A 72 20.34 -18.52 3.31
C LYS A 72 20.39 -17.05 2.85
N ARG A 73 20.46 -16.83 1.54
CA ARG A 73 20.47 -15.47 0.96
C ARG A 73 19.11 -14.81 1.12
N ALA A 74 18.02 -15.57 0.92
CA ALA A 74 16.65 -15.13 1.14
C ALA A 74 16.43 -14.65 2.58
N GLY A 75 16.81 -15.45 3.56
CA GLY A 75 16.69 -15.11 4.97
C GLY A 75 17.49 -13.85 5.36
N LYS A 76 18.72 -13.69 4.82
CA LYS A 76 19.52 -12.50 5.06
C LYS A 76 18.89 -11.23 4.47
N ILE A 77 18.40 -11.31 3.23
CA ILE A 77 17.71 -10.17 2.58
C ILE A 77 16.45 -9.81 3.36
N MET A 78 15.64 -10.81 3.73
CA MET A 78 14.42 -10.61 4.49
C MET A 78 14.69 -9.98 5.86
N GLY A 79 15.68 -10.49 6.60
CA GLY A 79 16.09 -9.94 7.88
C GLY A 79 16.57 -8.48 7.78
N THR A 80 17.39 -8.17 6.76
CA THR A 80 17.84 -6.79 6.52
C THR A 80 16.67 -5.87 6.16
N THR A 81 15.74 -6.34 5.33
CA THR A 81 14.55 -5.56 4.94
C THR A 81 13.68 -5.27 6.15
N VAL A 82 13.37 -6.27 6.97
CA VAL A 82 12.57 -6.09 8.19
C VAL A 82 13.27 -5.14 9.15
N ALA A 83 14.58 -5.29 9.38
CA ALA A 83 15.34 -4.38 10.23
C ALA A 83 15.28 -2.93 9.71
N THR A 84 15.42 -2.73 8.41
CA THR A 84 15.31 -1.40 7.78
C THR A 84 13.91 -0.80 8.00
N PHE A 85 12.85 -1.59 7.81
CA PHE A 85 11.48 -1.12 8.05
C PHE A 85 11.23 -0.75 9.51
N VAL A 86 11.73 -1.55 10.46
CA VAL A 86 11.59 -1.25 11.88
C VAL A 86 12.31 0.04 12.25
N ILE A 87 13.54 0.22 11.76
CA ILE A 87 14.33 1.44 12.03
C ILE A 87 13.67 2.67 11.41
N THR A 88 13.29 2.60 10.15
CA THR A 88 12.62 3.74 9.46
C THR A 88 11.24 4.04 10.06
N GLY A 89 10.49 3.01 10.46
CA GLY A 89 9.23 3.16 11.16
C GLY A 89 9.39 3.82 12.53
N ALA A 90 10.40 3.42 13.30
CA ALA A 90 10.70 4.05 14.57
C ALA A 90 11.10 5.53 14.41
N ILE A 91 11.93 5.85 13.42
CA ILE A 91 12.31 7.23 13.10
C ILE A 91 11.06 8.06 12.73
N ALA A 92 10.20 7.52 11.85
CA ALA A 92 8.97 8.19 11.44
C ALA A 92 8.01 8.43 12.63
N ALA A 93 7.89 7.45 13.54
CA ALA A 93 7.07 7.58 14.74
C ALA A 93 7.61 8.69 15.67
N VAL A 94 8.93 8.77 15.87
CA VAL A 94 9.55 9.83 16.67
C VAL A 94 9.33 11.19 16.04
N ILE A 95 9.50 11.32 14.73
CA ILE A 95 9.26 12.57 14.00
C ILE A 95 7.79 12.98 14.15
N MET A 96 6.85 12.06 13.94
CA MET A 96 5.42 12.36 14.04
C MET A 96 5.02 12.75 15.46
N PHE A 97 5.54 12.05 16.47
CA PHE A 97 5.32 12.39 17.88
C PHE A 97 5.84 13.79 18.21
N THR A 98 7.02 14.13 17.72
CA THR A 98 7.63 15.46 17.94
C THR A 98 6.81 16.56 17.25
N LEU A 99 6.38 16.31 16.00
CA LEU A 99 5.52 17.25 15.26
C LEU A 99 4.18 17.48 15.96
N MET A 100 3.54 16.43 16.48
CA MET A 100 2.29 16.56 17.23
C MET A 100 2.45 17.33 18.54
N LYS A 101 3.63 17.27 19.16
CA LYS A 101 3.95 18.09 20.34
C LYS A 101 4.12 19.57 20.01
N ILE A 102 4.73 19.87 18.86
CA ILE A 102 4.99 21.26 18.40
C ILE A 102 3.73 21.88 17.78
N PHE A 103 3.00 21.09 17.00
CA PHE A 103 1.76 21.50 16.33
C PHE A 103 0.60 20.60 16.82
N PRO A 104 0.05 20.87 18.02
CA PRO A 104 -1.04 20.07 18.52
C PRO A 104 -2.23 20.15 17.54
N PRO A 105 -2.83 19.01 17.15
CA PRO A 105 -4.00 19.00 16.29
C PRO A 105 -5.16 19.72 17.01
N VAL A 106 -5.98 20.42 16.23
CA VAL A 106 -7.21 21.03 16.75
C VAL A 106 -8.10 19.91 17.28
N LEU A 107 -8.37 19.95 18.59
CA LEU A 107 -9.27 19.00 19.23
C LEU A 107 -10.71 19.33 18.78
N VAL A 108 -11.27 18.48 17.95
CA VAL A 108 -12.71 18.54 17.62
C VAL A 108 -13.47 17.98 18.82
N PRO A 109 -14.52 18.67 19.34
CA PRO A 109 -15.34 18.14 20.42
C PRO A 109 -15.90 16.75 20.04
N TRP A 110 -15.85 15.79 20.99
CA TRP A 110 -16.31 14.41 20.77
C TRP A 110 -17.75 14.31 20.26
N ASN A 111 -18.57 15.32 20.54
CA ASN A 111 -19.98 15.35 20.12
C ASN A 111 -20.16 15.59 18.61
N ASP A 112 -19.14 16.07 17.92
CA ASP A 112 -19.20 16.37 16.48
C ASP A 112 -18.61 15.23 15.62
N ILE A 113 -18.09 14.15 16.26
CA ILE A 113 -17.57 12.99 15.55
C ILE A 113 -18.72 12.02 15.32
N PRO A 114 -19.11 11.74 14.05
CA PRO A 114 -20.10 10.71 13.76
C PRO A 114 -19.68 9.37 14.39
N SER A 115 -20.59 8.76 15.15
CA SER A 115 -20.33 7.51 15.87
C SER A 115 -19.87 6.34 14.97
N GLU A 116 -20.17 6.42 13.69
CA GLU A 116 -19.73 5.45 12.67
C GLU A 116 -18.21 5.45 12.40
N GLN A 117 -17.49 6.50 12.83
CA GLN A 117 -16.04 6.60 12.62
C GLN A 117 -15.22 6.13 13.82
N ILE A 118 -15.86 5.86 14.95
CA ILE A 118 -15.22 5.22 16.10
C ILE A 118 -15.28 3.72 15.82
N GLY A 119 -14.37 3.23 14.97
CA GLY A 119 -14.17 1.79 14.85
C GLY A 119 -13.90 1.18 16.22
N GLU A 120 -14.53 0.04 16.53
CA GLU A 120 -14.17 -0.74 17.72
C GLU A 120 -12.65 -0.81 17.81
N TYR A 121 -12.09 -0.47 18.96
CA TYR A 121 -10.66 -0.64 19.20
C TYR A 121 -10.34 -2.13 19.05
N ALA A 122 -9.82 -2.51 17.90
CA ALA A 122 -9.38 -3.88 17.67
C ALA A 122 -8.38 -4.24 18.77
N SER A 123 -8.64 -5.33 19.46
CA SER A 123 -7.69 -5.88 20.44
C SER A 123 -6.32 -6.03 19.76
N ILE A 124 -5.23 -5.87 20.52
CA ILE A 124 -3.88 -6.12 19.99
C ILE A 124 -3.81 -7.52 19.35
N SER A 125 -4.52 -8.49 19.93
CA SER A 125 -4.67 -9.84 19.37
C SER A 125 -5.28 -9.82 17.96
N ASP A 126 -6.39 -9.08 17.78
CA ASP A 126 -7.08 -8.98 16.50
C ASP A 126 -6.23 -8.23 15.46
N MET A 127 -5.46 -7.24 15.91
CA MET A 127 -4.51 -6.55 15.03
C MET A 127 -3.41 -7.51 14.53
N ILE A 128 -2.86 -8.35 15.42
CA ILE A 128 -1.85 -9.35 15.05
C ILE A 128 -2.46 -10.38 14.10
N VAL A 129 -3.65 -10.91 14.43
CA VAL A 129 -4.34 -11.89 13.58
C VAL A 129 -4.61 -11.30 12.19
N ASN A 130 -5.17 -10.09 12.12
CA ASN A 130 -5.47 -9.42 10.86
C ASN A 130 -4.22 -9.01 10.07
N PHE A 131 -3.06 -8.89 10.73
CA PHE A 131 -1.79 -8.64 10.05
C PHE A 131 -1.28 -9.86 9.28
N PHE A 132 -1.43 -11.06 9.85
CA PHE A 132 -0.89 -12.29 9.27
C PHE A 132 -1.91 -13.09 8.46
N THR A 133 -3.21 -12.92 8.72
CA THR A 133 -4.27 -13.77 8.18
C THR A 133 -5.41 -12.95 7.56
N ALA A 134 -6.12 -13.58 6.63
CA ALA A 134 -7.41 -13.11 6.14
C ALA A 134 -8.44 -14.22 6.38
N SER A 135 -9.70 -13.86 6.46
CA SER A 135 -10.79 -14.80 6.76
C SER A 135 -10.96 -15.89 5.70
N ASP A 136 -10.65 -15.54 4.43
CA ASP A 136 -10.74 -16.44 3.29
C ASP A 136 -9.79 -16.01 2.17
N PHE A 137 -9.65 -16.87 1.14
CA PHE A 137 -8.78 -16.58 -0.01
C PHE A 137 -9.27 -15.38 -0.82
N VAL A 138 -10.56 -15.18 -0.94
CA VAL A 138 -11.14 -14.03 -1.66
C VAL A 138 -10.88 -12.74 -0.88
N GLY A 139 -11.04 -12.79 0.45
CA GLY A 139 -10.68 -11.70 1.35
C GLY A 139 -9.22 -11.32 1.28
N LEU A 140 -8.33 -12.29 1.05
CA LEU A 140 -6.90 -12.07 0.86
C LEU A 140 -6.58 -11.19 -0.37
N LEU A 141 -7.37 -11.33 -1.43
CA LEU A 141 -7.21 -10.55 -2.67
C LEU A 141 -7.86 -9.18 -2.60
N THR A 142 -8.34 -8.76 -1.44
CA THR A 142 -8.93 -7.43 -1.26
C THR A 142 -7.88 -6.39 -0.92
N ARG A 143 -8.17 -5.14 -1.27
CA ARG A 143 -7.36 -3.97 -0.91
C ARG A 143 -7.06 -3.85 0.59
N LYS A 144 -7.98 -4.34 1.44
CA LYS A 144 -7.86 -4.25 2.90
C LYS A 144 -6.86 -5.27 3.47
N ALA A 145 -6.59 -6.35 2.75
CA ALA A 145 -5.75 -7.48 3.20
C ALA A 145 -4.36 -7.50 2.52
N MET A 146 -3.80 -6.33 2.18
CA MET A 146 -2.49 -6.26 1.51
C MET A 146 -1.36 -6.90 2.35
N LEU A 147 -1.36 -6.72 3.67
CA LEU A 147 -0.34 -7.31 4.54
C LEU A 147 -0.44 -8.84 4.59
N PRO A 148 -1.61 -9.45 4.87
CA PRO A 148 -1.80 -10.89 4.74
C PRO A 148 -1.46 -11.42 3.34
N LEU A 149 -1.76 -10.67 2.27
CA LEU A 149 -1.41 -11.04 0.91
C LEU A 149 0.10 -11.17 0.71
N ILE A 150 0.87 -10.23 1.25
CA ILE A 150 2.35 -10.27 1.18
C ILE A 150 2.88 -11.50 1.92
N VAL A 151 2.40 -11.76 3.13
CA VAL A 151 2.80 -12.94 3.93
C VAL A 151 2.46 -14.22 3.18
N PHE A 152 1.24 -14.33 2.68
CA PHE A 152 0.79 -15.48 1.88
C PHE A 152 1.64 -15.66 0.62
N SER A 153 1.95 -14.58 -0.11
CA SER A 153 2.77 -14.61 -1.32
C SER A 153 4.18 -15.16 -1.05
N VAL A 154 4.77 -14.77 0.08
CA VAL A 154 6.08 -15.27 0.51
C VAL A 154 6.00 -16.76 0.83
N LEU A 155 5.01 -17.20 1.63
CA LEU A 155 4.82 -18.61 1.96
C LEU A 155 4.56 -19.46 0.71
N PHE A 156 3.72 -18.96 -0.19
CA PHE A 156 3.43 -19.63 -1.47
C PHE A 156 4.69 -19.73 -2.35
N GLY A 157 5.49 -18.66 -2.43
CA GLY A 157 6.76 -18.67 -3.16
C GLY A 157 7.76 -19.66 -2.57
N PHE A 158 7.85 -19.80 -1.24
CA PHE A 158 8.67 -20.81 -0.60
C PHE A 158 8.18 -22.23 -0.90
N ALA A 159 6.87 -22.48 -0.81
CA ALA A 159 6.29 -23.78 -1.13
C ALA A 159 6.59 -24.18 -2.58
N THR A 160 6.43 -23.24 -3.52
CA THR A 160 6.75 -23.45 -4.95
C THR A 160 8.24 -23.75 -5.16
N ASN A 161 9.11 -23.02 -4.49
CA ASN A 161 10.56 -23.26 -4.56
C ASN A 161 10.94 -24.66 -4.05
N MET A 162 10.35 -25.08 -2.90
CA MET A 162 10.59 -26.42 -2.32
C MET A 162 10.01 -27.54 -3.18
N ALA A 163 8.94 -27.29 -3.91
CA ALA A 163 8.32 -28.26 -4.84
C ALA A 163 9.06 -28.39 -6.18
N GLY A 164 10.18 -27.68 -6.36
CA GLY A 164 10.95 -27.71 -7.62
C GLY A 164 10.33 -26.93 -8.77
N GLY A 165 9.30 -26.12 -8.50
CA GLY A 165 8.56 -25.34 -9.51
C GLY A 165 9.38 -24.25 -10.21
N SER A 166 10.62 -23.99 -9.77
CA SER A 166 11.52 -23.04 -10.42
C SER A 166 12.14 -23.57 -11.74
N GLU A 167 12.04 -24.86 -12.01
CA GLU A 167 12.57 -25.48 -13.25
C GLU A 167 11.52 -25.58 -14.36
N THR A 168 10.22 -25.31 -14.04
CA THR A 168 9.10 -25.50 -14.97
C THR A 168 8.44 -24.18 -15.41
N LEU A 169 8.95 -23.04 -14.97
CA LEU A 169 8.53 -21.69 -15.36
C LEU A 169 9.68 -20.96 -16.03
#